data_f3c87ff750341f06f510f9b7ddf221f5
#
_entry.id   f3c87ff750341f06f510f9b7ddf221f5
#
_cell.length_a   1.000
_cell.length_b   1.000
_cell.length_c   1.000
_cell.angle_alpha   90.00
_cell.angle_beta   90.00
_cell.angle_gamma   90.00
#
_symmetry.space_group_name_H-M   'P 1'
#
loop_
_entity.id
_entity.type
_entity.pdbx_description
1 polymer ?
#
loop_
_entity_poly.entity_id
_entity_poly.type
_entity_poly.pdbx_seq_one_letter_code
_entity_poly.pdbx_strand_id
1 'polypeptide(L)'
;MRNHLKKHLLGYIAVALVFTMAGASLTLLAASGGNASAEQQRLATKIEGTVTSPFTAAIAAVRDSVVGVSNYTTYNYGGFGRFGGFDFNFPGQDQNGGNGGNGGNQETLQATGSGVVISADGYVLTNYHVVEGSTSVKITTPQQTYDAEVIAYDENLDIAIVLAKDLKLNPVSLGDSDTLQVGDWAIAIGNPLGTELAGTTTVGIVSALNRQVSSNSTDAYGIRNTNTMIQVDAAINSGNSGGGMFNVLGELMGIPTLKYSGNLFSGTSVEGIGMCIPINAAKPLIENVLSGKAKGNQSGSNPVSENPRPRLGVTVAGIDQNNNSAVAAGKLPAGVYVSNVEDNSPAKNAGIQTNDIIVEIDGQRMITTDEMITYLSTKKEGDVVKVKVYRVPGIQNFGTVDEIPKGEYMDFDVTLAILDKVAQ
;
A
#
# COMPACT_ATOMS: atom_id res chain seq x y z
N MET A 1 33.51 23.42 46.28
CA MET A 1 33.53 24.38 45.15
C MET A 1 34.87 24.48 44.40
N ARG A 2 36.00 24.42 45.09
CA ARG A 2 37.34 24.64 44.45
C ARG A 2 37.81 23.51 43.52
N ASN A 3 37.35 22.26 43.66
CA ASN A 3 37.76 21.13 42.82
C ASN A 3 36.92 20.97 41.55
N HIS A 4 35.72 21.50 41.51
CA HIS A 4 34.89 21.47 40.30
C HIS A 4 35.35 22.49 39.24
N LEU A 5 35.79 23.67 39.70
CA LEU A 5 36.32 24.71 38.81
C LEU A 5 37.61 24.28 38.05
N LYS A 6 38.46 23.48 38.72
CA LYS A 6 39.69 23.01 38.10
C LYS A 6 39.49 21.98 36.98
N LYS A 7 38.47 21.10 37.10
CA LYS A 7 38.16 20.11 36.05
C LYS A 7 37.58 20.79 34.77
N HIS A 8 36.76 21.81 34.94
CA HIS A 8 36.21 22.52 33.78
C HIS A 8 37.23 23.46 33.13
N LEU A 9 38.13 24.04 33.92
CA LEU A 9 39.21 24.89 33.40
C LEU A 9 40.19 24.12 32.51
N LEU A 10 40.53 22.87 32.86
CA LEU A 10 41.36 21.98 32.03
C LEU A 10 40.65 21.60 30.70
N GLY A 11 39.32 21.39 30.72
CA GLY A 11 38.54 21.13 29.54
C GLY A 11 38.51 22.33 28.58
N TYR A 12 38.32 23.53 29.11
CA TYR A 12 38.33 24.76 28.29
C TYR A 12 39.71 25.08 27.73
N ILE A 13 40.79 24.80 28.46
CA ILE A 13 42.15 24.95 27.96
C ILE A 13 42.47 23.96 26.86
N ALA A 14 41.97 22.70 26.94
CA ALA A 14 42.14 21.70 25.89
C ALA A 14 41.38 22.09 24.59
N VAL A 15 40.17 22.58 24.74
CA VAL A 15 39.36 23.06 23.61
C VAL A 15 39.98 24.33 22.95
N ALA A 16 40.46 25.28 23.77
CA ALA A 16 41.15 26.44 23.29
C ALA A 16 42.48 26.10 22.56
N LEU A 17 43.22 25.11 23.03
CA LEU A 17 44.44 24.63 22.37
C LEU A 17 44.15 23.97 21.02
N VAL A 18 43.07 23.24 20.88
CA VAL A 18 42.63 22.63 19.60
C VAL A 18 42.26 23.75 18.61
N PHE A 19 41.52 24.76 19.05
CA PHE A 19 41.15 25.89 18.19
C PHE A 19 42.37 26.79 17.83
N THR A 20 43.33 26.96 18.71
CA THR A 20 44.56 27.72 18.43
C THR A 20 45.49 26.96 17.49
N MET A 21 45.59 25.62 17.61
CA MET A 21 46.35 24.80 16.65
C MET A 21 45.69 24.78 15.27
N ALA A 22 44.34 24.67 15.21
CA ALA A 22 43.61 24.79 13.94
C ALA A 22 43.71 26.18 13.31
N GLY A 23 43.63 27.23 14.13
CA GLY A 23 43.85 28.63 13.69
C GLY A 23 45.27 28.93 13.23
N ALA A 24 46.31 28.41 13.93
CA ALA A 24 47.71 28.57 13.54
C ALA A 24 48.02 27.83 12.24
N SER A 25 47.42 26.68 11.99
CA SER A 25 47.55 25.96 10.71
C SER A 25 46.94 26.76 9.54
N LEU A 26 45.78 27.41 9.77
CA LEU A 26 45.14 28.26 8.74
C LEU A 26 45.90 29.54 8.45
N THR A 27 46.53 30.15 9.47
CA THR A 27 47.35 31.40 9.29
C THR A 27 48.72 31.13 8.67
N LEU A 28 49.35 29.95 8.90
CA LEU A 28 50.57 29.56 8.20
C LEU A 28 50.33 29.29 6.69
N LEU A 29 49.15 28.74 6.34
CA LEU A 29 48.77 28.58 4.90
C LEU A 29 48.53 29.93 4.21
N ALA A 30 48.03 30.94 4.94
CA ALA A 30 47.81 32.30 4.36
C ALA A 30 49.07 33.14 4.22
N ALA A 31 50.16 32.80 4.95
CA ALA A 31 51.41 33.53 4.92
C ALA A 31 52.44 32.99 3.89
N SER A 32 52.26 31.80 3.37
CA SER A 32 53.02 31.27 2.23
C SER A 32 52.28 31.63 0.96
N GLY A 33 52.60 32.75 0.35
CA GLY A 33 52.01 33.27 -0.89
C GLY A 33 52.28 32.39 -2.14
N GLY A 34 51.94 31.11 -2.02
CA GLY A 34 52.02 30.11 -3.07
C GLY A 34 50.70 29.42 -3.23
N ASN A 35 49.97 29.74 -4.30
CA ASN A 35 48.89 28.96 -4.94
C ASN A 35 47.91 28.22 -4.02
N ALA A 36 47.16 28.93 -3.18
CA ALA A 36 46.03 28.42 -2.44
C ALA A 36 44.96 27.75 -3.35
N SER A 37 44.94 28.06 -4.64
CA SER A 37 44.08 27.45 -5.64
C SER A 37 44.45 26.00 -6.00
N ALA A 38 45.75 25.61 -5.88
CA ALA A 38 46.19 24.27 -6.22
C ALA A 38 46.00 23.26 -5.04
N GLU A 39 45.99 23.76 -3.82
CA GLU A 39 45.84 22.92 -2.62
C GLU A 39 44.38 22.74 -2.21
N GLN A 40 43.48 23.71 -2.49
CA GLN A 40 42.05 23.49 -2.38
C GLN A 40 41.53 22.51 -3.45
N GLN A 41 42.17 22.37 -4.59
CA GLN A 41 41.87 21.32 -5.58
C GLN A 41 42.33 19.92 -5.12
N ARG A 42 43.26 19.80 -4.18
CA ARG A 42 43.69 18.48 -3.66
C ARG A 42 42.75 17.87 -2.67
N LEU A 43 41.77 18.58 -2.10
CA LEU A 43 40.74 18.06 -1.22
C LEU A 43 39.57 17.45 -1.98
N ALA A 44 39.44 17.70 -3.27
CA ALA A 44 38.55 16.97 -4.14
C ALA A 44 39.29 15.71 -4.67
N THR A 45 39.45 14.72 -3.85
CA THR A 45 39.88 13.38 -4.31
C THR A 45 38.82 12.91 -5.29
N LYS A 46 39.03 13.13 -6.60
CA LYS A 46 38.25 12.50 -7.63
C LYS A 46 38.41 10.99 -7.41
N ILE A 47 37.34 10.32 -7.05
CA ILE A 47 37.33 8.86 -7.00
C ILE A 47 37.49 8.41 -8.43
N GLU A 48 38.72 7.99 -8.79
CA GLU A 48 39.00 7.37 -10.10
C GLU A 48 38.51 5.93 -10.03
N GLY A 49 37.32 5.72 -10.57
CA GLY A 49 36.64 4.45 -10.71
C GLY A 49 35.19 4.70 -11.04
N THR A 50 34.60 3.90 -11.89
CA THR A 50 33.15 3.90 -12.10
C THR A 50 32.48 3.34 -10.83
N VAL A 51 32.13 4.21 -9.89
CA VAL A 51 31.22 3.84 -8.81
C VAL A 51 29.83 3.72 -9.46
N THR A 52 29.48 2.53 -9.90
CA THR A 52 28.14 2.25 -10.40
C THR A 52 27.21 2.18 -9.20
N SER A 53 26.14 2.96 -9.20
CA SER A 53 25.07 2.84 -8.23
C SER A 53 24.51 1.39 -8.27
N PRO A 54 24.28 0.73 -7.14
CA PRO A 54 23.69 -0.61 -7.10
C PRO A 54 22.28 -0.64 -7.70
N PHE A 55 21.64 0.53 -7.86
CA PHE A 55 20.27 0.67 -8.35
C PHE A 55 20.18 0.78 -9.88
N THR A 56 21.21 1.28 -10.55
CA THR A 56 21.17 1.63 -11.99
C THR A 56 20.75 0.44 -12.86
N ALA A 57 21.29 -0.75 -12.59
CA ALA A 57 20.98 -1.96 -13.37
C ALA A 57 19.53 -2.40 -13.13
N ALA A 58 19.08 -2.43 -11.88
CA ALA A 58 17.72 -2.80 -11.54
C ALA A 58 16.70 -1.82 -12.15
N ILE A 59 16.94 -0.50 -12.02
CA ILE A 59 16.09 0.53 -12.60
C ILE A 59 16.02 0.40 -14.12
N ALA A 60 17.15 0.22 -14.80
CA ALA A 60 17.19 0.05 -16.25
C ALA A 60 16.42 -1.18 -16.73
N ALA A 61 16.39 -2.25 -15.94
CA ALA A 61 15.69 -3.48 -16.29
C ALA A 61 14.16 -3.34 -16.21
N VAL A 62 13.63 -2.53 -15.28
CA VAL A 62 12.18 -2.52 -14.98
C VAL A 62 11.48 -1.22 -15.31
N ARG A 63 12.19 -0.11 -15.48
CA ARG A 63 11.63 1.22 -15.66
C ARG A 63 10.63 1.31 -16.81
N ASP A 64 10.96 0.68 -17.95
CA ASP A 64 10.12 0.69 -19.16
C ASP A 64 8.84 -0.16 -19.02
N SER A 65 8.78 -0.99 -17.98
CA SER A 65 7.61 -1.79 -17.62
C SER A 65 6.66 -1.08 -16.64
N VAL A 66 7.03 0.14 -16.19
CA VAL A 66 6.17 1.00 -15.35
C VAL A 66 5.52 2.05 -16.24
N VAL A 67 4.19 2.06 -16.25
CA VAL A 67 3.35 2.84 -17.17
C VAL A 67 2.45 3.81 -16.40
N GLY A 68 1.95 4.84 -17.10
CA GLY A 68 0.90 5.71 -16.58
C GLY A 68 -0.47 5.06 -16.70
N VAL A 69 -1.33 5.25 -15.70
CA VAL A 69 -2.72 4.82 -15.69
C VAL A 69 -3.61 6.05 -15.51
N SER A 70 -4.53 6.26 -16.43
CA SER A 70 -5.48 7.38 -16.40
C SER A 70 -6.92 6.87 -16.39
N ASN A 71 -7.70 7.39 -15.44
CA ASN A 71 -9.10 7.08 -15.22
C ASN A 71 -9.97 8.21 -15.80
N TYR A 72 -10.87 7.87 -16.68
CA TYR A 72 -11.83 8.81 -17.28
C TYR A 72 -13.26 8.41 -16.93
N THR A 73 -14.10 9.42 -16.70
CA THR A 73 -15.54 9.25 -16.48
C THR A 73 -16.32 10.08 -17.48
N THR A 74 -17.40 9.52 -18.01
CA THR A 74 -18.31 10.20 -18.93
C THR A 74 -19.45 10.82 -18.14
N TYR A 75 -19.56 12.15 -18.12
CA TYR A 75 -20.70 12.82 -17.51
C TYR A 75 -21.80 13.05 -18.56
N ASN A 76 -23.00 12.50 -18.31
CA ASN A 76 -24.22 13.04 -18.91
C ASN A 76 -24.59 14.32 -18.14
N TYR A 77 -24.64 15.45 -18.83
CA TYR A 77 -24.93 16.76 -18.25
C TYR A 77 -26.38 16.78 -17.67
N GLY A 78 -26.46 16.51 -16.38
CA GLY A 78 -27.73 16.46 -15.64
C GLY A 78 -27.57 16.06 -14.19
N GLY A 79 -26.85 16.85 -13.40
CA GLY A 79 -26.88 16.69 -11.94
C GLY A 79 -25.53 16.84 -11.26
N PHE A 80 -25.45 17.85 -10.45
CA PHE A 80 -24.36 18.10 -9.49
C PHE A 80 -24.16 16.89 -8.56
N GLY A 81 -22.98 16.26 -8.62
CA GLY A 81 -22.55 15.22 -7.68
C GLY A 81 -21.09 15.42 -7.34
N ARG A 82 -20.85 16.03 -6.19
CA ARG A 82 -19.52 16.16 -5.57
C ARG A 82 -19.17 14.81 -4.96
N PHE A 83 -18.16 14.11 -5.47
CA PHE A 83 -17.64 12.90 -4.85
C PHE A 83 -16.20 13.11 -4.35
N GLY A 84 -15.96 12.80 -3.07
CA GLY A 84 -14.68 12.47 -2.46
C GLY A 84 -13.62 13.59 -2.46
N GLY A 85 -13.43 14.23 -1.32
CA GLY A 85 -12.58 15.39 -1.02
C GLY A 85 -11.07 15.29 -1.27
N PHE A 86 -10.63 15.04 -2.49
CA PHE A 86 -9.27 15.33 -2.94
C PHE A 86 -9.34 16.33 -4.10
N ASP A 87 -9.12 17.60 -3.78
CA ASP A 87 -8.94 18.66 -4.78
C ASP A 87 -7.55 18.51 -5.43
N PHE A 88 -7.48 17.78 -6.53
CA PHE A 88 -6.31 17.82 -7.41
C PHE A 88 -6.43 19.03 -8.34
N ASN A 89 -5.84 20.14 -7.92
CA ASN A 89 -5.74 21.32 -8.76
C ASN A 89 -4.57 21.14 -9.77
N PHE A 90 -4.88 20.73 -11.01
CA PHE A 90 -3.87 20.62 -12.06
C PHE A 90 -3.58 21.98 -12.66
N PRO A 91 -2.29 22.41 -12.75
CA PRO A 91 -1.91 23.59 -13.55
C PRO A 91 -2.04 23.25 -15.04
N GLY A 92 -3.06 23.81 -15.71
CA GLY A 92 -3.26 23.65 -17.15
C GLY A 92 -4.70 23.48 -17.60
N GLN A 93 -5.68 23.51 -16.70
CA GLN A 93 -7.09 23.53 -17.10
C GLN A 93 -7.50 24.96 -17.42
N ASP A 94 -7.60 25.27 -18.71
CA ASP A 94 -8.12 26.54 -19.22
C ASP A 94 -9.54 26.77 -18.67
N GLN A 95 -9.67 27.77 -17.79
CA GLN A 95 -10.92 28.33 -17.32
C GLN A 95 -11.55 29.21 -18.42
N ASN A 96 -11.89 28.66 -19.57
CA ASN A 96 -12.65 29.40 -20.56
C ASN A 96 -13.92 28.62 -20.94
N GLY A 97 -14.92 28.69 -20.08
CA GLY A 97 -16.28 28.24 -20.33
C GLY A 97 -16.93 29.11 -21.39
N GLY A 98 -16.68 28.83 -22.65
CA GLY A 98 -17.35 29.40 -23.81
C GLY A 98 -18.55 28.52 -24.19
N ASN A 99 -19.70 29.07 -23.99
CA ASN A 99 -21.04 28.70 -24.50
C ASN A 99 -21.02 28.11 -25.92
N GLY A 100 -21.54 26.88 -26.13
CA GLY A 100 -21.78 26.38 -27.49
C GLY A 100 -22.20 24.91 -27.51
N GLY A 101 -23.49 24.64 -27.52
CA GLY A 101 -24.10 23.30 -27.50
C GLY A 101 -23.63 22.37 -28.61
N ASN A 102 -23.35 21.18 -28.21
CA ASN A 102 -23.72 19.94 -28.90
C ASN A 102 -23.58 18.80 -27.90
N GLY A 103 -24.66 18.07 -27.59
CA GLY A 103 -24.64 16.99 -26.58
C GLY A 103 -23.80 15.80 -27.04
N GLY A 104 -22.49 15.90 -26.81
CA GLY A 104 -21.53 14.79 -26.92
C GLY A 104 -21.07 14.36 -25.54
N ASN A 105 -21.04 13.07 -25.30
CA ASN A 105 -20.44 12.50 -24.11
C ASN A 105 -18.97 12.97 -24.01
N GLN A 106 -18.65 13.83 -23.05
CA GLN A 106 -17.28 14.32 -22.86
C GLN A 106 -16.62 13.48 -21.76
N GLU A 107 -15.54 12.76 -22.13
CA GLU A 107 -14.68 12.07 -21.18
C GLU A 107 -13.93 13.11 -20.35
N THR A 108 -14.02 12.99 -19.03
CA THR A 108 -13.29 13.86 -18.09
C THR A 108 -12.31 13.01 -17.30
N LEU A 109 -11.05 13.45 -17.23
CA LEU A 109 -10.00 12.82 -16.41
C LEU A 109 -10.36 12.96 -14.93
N GLN A 110 -10.46 11.84 -14.21
CA GLN A 110 -10.81 11.78 -12.80
C GLN A 110 -9.61 11.53 -11.91
N ALA A 111 -8.75 10.59 -12.30
CA ALA A 111 -7.57 10.21 -11.53
C ALA A 111 -6.42 9.81 -12.46
N THR A 112 -5.21 9.95 -11.95
CA THR A 112 -4.00 9.45 -12.58
C THR A 112 -3.15 8.72 -11.56
N GLY A 113 -2.46 7.68 -11.99
CA GLY A 113 -1.52 6.92 -11.21
C GLY A 113 -0.55 6.18 -12.10
N SER A 114 0.04 5.15 -11.56
CA SER A 114 0.99 4.27 -12.25
C SER A 114 0.45 2.85 -12.34
N GLY A 115 1.09 2.05 -13.19
CA GLY A 115 0.86 0.62 -13.29
C GLY A 115 2.14 -0.11 -13.63
N VAL A 116 2.18 -1.40 -13.36
CA VAL A 116 3.31 -2.29 -13.65
C VAL A 116 2.86 -3.39 -14.59
N VAL A 117 3.56 -3.57 -15.71
CA VAL A 117 3.27 -4.63 -16.69
C VAL A 117 3.65 -5.98 -16.08
N ILE A 118 2.68 -6.89 -15.97
CA ILE A 118 2.85 -8.23 -15.35
C ILE A 118 2.73 -9.37 -16.34
N SER A 119 2.35 -9.09 -17.61
CA SER A 119 2.31 -10.09 -18.68
C SER A 119 2.61 -9.45 -20.03
N ALA A 120 3.24 -10.20 -20.92
CA ALA A 120 3.48 -9.81 -22.32
C ALA A 120 2.18 -9.63 -23.13
N ASP A 121 1.06 -10.13 -22.64
CA ASP A 121 -0.28 -9.96 -23.25
C ASP A 121 -0.89 -8.59 -22.97
N GLY A 122 -0.22 -7.74 -22.16
CA GLY A 122 -0.66 -6.38 -21.86
C GLY A 122 -1.45 -6.25 -20.54
N TYR A 123 -1.36 -7.22 -19.65
CA TYR A 123 -1.89 -7.07 -18.30
C TYR A 123 -1.02 -6.14 -17.46
N VAL A 124 -1.66 -5.19 -16.80
CA VAL A 124 -1.03 -4.16 -15.96
C VAL A 124 -1.66 -4.19 -14.58
N LEU A 125 -0.81 -4.30 -13.56
CA LEU A 125 -1.18 -4.22 -12.14
C LEU A 125 -1.15 -2.76 -11.71
N THR A 126 -2.17 -2.31 -10.97
CA THR A 126 -2.28 -0.95 -10.43
C THR A 126 -3.07 -0.94 -9.13
N ASN A 127 -3.27 0.23 -8.51
CA ASN A 127 -4.19 0.35 -7.37
C ASN A 127 -5.65 0.43 -7.83
N TYR A 128 -6.57 -0.10 -7.01
CA TYR A 128 -8.01 -0.01 -7.27
C TYR A 128 -8.50 1.44 -7.28
N HIS A 129 -8.08 2.27 -6.30
CA HIS A 129 -8.51 3.67 -6.24
C HIS A 129 -8.10 4.50 -7.46
N VAL A 130 -7.11 4.06 -8.24
CA VAL A 130 -6.71 4.73 -9.51
C VAL A 130 -7.75 4.49 -10.60
N VAL A 131 -8.40 3.32 -10.63
CA VAL A 131 -9.37 2.93 -11.67
C VAL A 131 -10.82 2.90 -11.18
N GLU A 132 -11.06 3.19 -9.92
CA GLU A 132 -12.39 3.20 -9.30
C GLU A 132 -13.35 4.11 -10.04
N GLY A 133 -14.57 3.60 -10.33
CA GLY A 133 -15.63 4.38 -10.98
C GLY A 133 -15.34 4.79 -12.42
N SER A 134 -14.30 4.26 -13.07
CA SER A 134 -13.94 4.59 -14.45
C SER A 134 -15.00 4.12 -15.44
N THR A 135 -15.30 4.95 -16.43
CA THR A 135 -15.99 4.53 -17.67
C THR A 135 -15.00 4.17 -18.76
N SER A 136 -13.77 4.66 -18.68
CA SER A 136 -12.67 4.38 -19.60
C SER A 136 -11.34 4.47 -18.84
N VAL A 137 -10.44 3.53 -19.09
CA VAL A 137 -9.07 3.51 -18.55
C VAL A 137 -8.09 3.57 -19.71
N LYS A 138 -7.04 4.38 -19.57
CA LYS A 138 -5.98 4.48 -20.57
C LYS A 138 -4.62 4.22 -19.94
N ILE A 139 -3.79 3.46 -20.64
CA ILE A 139 -2.40 3.20 -20.29
C ILE A 139 -1.50 4.08 -21.15
N THR A 140 -0.66 4.88 -20.51
CA THR A 140 0.25 5.80 -21.20
C THR A 140 1.69 5.36 -21.05
N THR A 141 2.39 5.27 -22.15
CA THR A 141 3.84 5.06 -22.27
C THR A 141 4.48 6.32 -22.87
N PRO A 142 5.81 6.47 -22.84
CA PRO A 142 6.47 7.58 -23.54
C PRO A 142 6.18 7.66 -25.04
N GLN A 143 5.78 6.54 -25.67
CA GLN A 143 5.54 6.44 -27.10
C GLN A 143 4.10 6.70 -27.49
N GLN A 144 3.14 6.17 -26.72
CA GLN A 144 1.70 6.29 -27.06
C GLN A 144 0.78 5.93 -25.89
N THR A 145 -0.50 6.17 -26.09
CA THR A 145 -1.58 5.82 -25.15
C THR A 145 -2.41 4.68 -25.72
N TYR A 146 -2.79 3.74 -24.85
CA TYR A 146 -3.59 2.55 -25.16
C TYR A 146 -4.89 2.58 -24.38
N ASP A 147 -5.98 2.17 -25.00
CA ASP A 147 -7.21 1.90 -24.26
C ASP A 147 -7.07 0.61 -23.46
N ALA A 148 -7.64 0.60 -22.26
CA ALA A 148 -7.55 -0.54 -21.36
C ALA A 148 -8.90 -0.83 -20.70
N GLU A 149 -9.07 -2.10 -20.31
CA GLU A 149 -10.25 -2.63 -19.65
C GLU A 149 -9.88 -3.10 -18.25
N VAL A 150 -10.68 -2.75 -17.23
CA VAL A 150 -10.52 -3.30 -15.89
C VAL A 150 -10.99 -4.76 -15.89
N ILE A 151 -10.08 -5.69 -15.66
CA ILE A 151 -10.35 -7.12 -15.72
C ILE A 151 -10.78 -7.68 -14.37
N ALA A 152 -10.07 -7.29 -13.30
CA ALA A 152 -10.37 -7.72 -11.95
C ALA A 152 -9.81 -6.71 -10.94
N TYR A 153 -10.38 -6.69 -9.73
CA TYR A 153 -9.87 -5.86 -8.65
C TYR A 153 -10.22 -6.44 -7.27
N ASP A 154 -9.47 -6.03 -6.29
CA ASP A 154 -9.75 -6.22 -4.86
C ASP A 154 -9.77 -4.83 -4.20
N GLU A 155 -10.95 -4.37 -3.83
CA GLU A 155 -11.15 -3.06 -3.20
C GLU A 155 -10.52 -2.99 -1.80
N ASN A 156 -10.54 -4.10 -1.06
CA ASN A 156 -10.00 -4.16 0.29
C ASN A 156 -8.47 -4.06 0.30
N LEU A 157 -7.83 -4.76 -0.64
CA LEU A 157 -6.38 -4.69 -0.83
C LEU A 157 -5.94 -3.45 -1.61
N ASP A 158 -6.86 -2.72 -2.21
CA ASP A 158 -6.57 -1.58 -3.10
C ASP A 158 -5.74 -1.98 -4.32
N ILE A 159 -6.09 -3.09 -4.98
CA ILE A 159 -5.39 -3.63 -6.14
C ILE A 159 -6.37 -3.79 -7.30
N ALA A 160 -5.90 -3.49 -8.52
CA ALA A 160 -6.64 -3.77 -9.75
C ALA A 160 -5.70 -4.27 -10.84
N ILE A 161 -6.25 -5.07 -11.77
CA ILE A 161 -5.59 -5.52 -12.98
C ILE A 161 -6.37 -5.02 -14.17
N VAL A 162 -5.69 -4.31 -15.07
CA VAL A 162 -6.24 -3.82 -16.32
C VAL A 162 -5.56 -4.50 -17.51
N LEU A 163 -6.25 -4.61 -18.63
CA LEU A 163 -5.73 -5.19 -19.86
C LEU A 163 -5.72 -4.14 -20.98
N ALA A 164 -4.53 -3.81 -21.45
CA ALA A 164 -4.29 -3.04 -22.68
C ALA A 164 -3.79 -4.00 -23.77
N LYS A 165 -4.71 -4.52 -24.59
CA LYS A 165 -4.44 -5.64 -25.54
C LYS A 165 -3.31 -5.39 -26.53
N ASP A 166 -3.13 -4.11 -26.91
CA ASP A 166 -2.11 -3.71 -27.90
C ASP A 166 -0.78 -3.30 -27.25
N LEU A 167 -0.72 -3.27 -25.91
CA LEU A 167 0.51 -3.00 -25.16
C LEU A 167 1.45 -4.17 -25.24
N LYS A 168 2.66 -3.95 -25.78
CA LYS A 168 3.72 -4.95 -25.92
C LYS A 168 4.99 -4.48 -25.23
N LEU A 169 5.01 -4.65 -23.91
CA LEU A 169 6.16 -4.37 -23.05
C LEU A 169 6.60 -5.65 -22.35
N ASN A 170 7.86 -5.67 -21.90
CA ASN A 170 8.37 -6.77 -21.10
C ASN A 170 7.70 -6.75 -19.72
N PRO A 171 7.18 -7.87 -19.23
CA PRO A 171 6.68 -7.95 -17.88
C PRO A 171 7.84 -7.93 -16.86
N VAL A 172 7.55 -7.44 -15.65
CA VAL A 172 8.49 -7.54 -14.53
C VAL A 172 8.45 -8.94 -13.90
N SER A 173 9.54 -9.31 -13.23
CA SER A 173 9.55 -10.49 -12.36
C SER A 173 8.85 -10.16 -11.03
N LEU A 174 7.94 -11.03 -10.59
CA LEU A 174 7.33 -10.94 -9.27
C LEU A 174 8.29 -11.56 -8.25
N GLY A 175 8.66 -10.76 -7.23
CA GLY A 175 9.49 -11.23 -6.14
C GLY A 175 8.67 -11.96 -5.05
N ASP A 176 9.30 -12.21 -3.92
CA ASP A 176 8.68 -12.78 -2.72
C ASP A 176 8.80 -11.76 -1.57
N SER A 177 7.69 -11.06 -1.28
CA SER A 177 7.69 -10.01 -0.25
C SER A 177 7.90 -10.53 1.18
N ASP A 178 7.71 -11.83 1.43
CA ASP A 178 7.94 -12.44 2.74
C ASP A 178 9.44 -12.62 3.04
N THR A 179 10.30 -12.49 2.04
CA THR A 179 11.76 -12.53 2.21
C THR A 179 12.37 -11.20 2.62
N LEU A 180 11.61 -10.10 2.55
CA LEU A 180 12.09 -8.76 2.88
C LEU A 180 12.49 -8.64 4.36
N GLN A 181 13.53 -7.85 4.59
CA GLN A 181 14.03 -7.48 5.90
C GLN A 181 14.08 -5.96 6.05
N VAL A 182 13.93 -5.47 7.29
CA VAL A 182 14.12 -4.05 7.58
C VAL A 182 15.58 -3.68 7.28
N GLY A 183 15.76 -2.64 6.47
CA GLY A 183 17.07 -2.22 5.97
C GLY A 183 17.34 -2.64 4.52
N ASP A 184 16.54 -3.53 3.92
CA ASP A 184 16.65 -3.85 2.49
C ASP A 184 16.36 -2.62 1.64
N TRP A 185 17.02 -2.53 0.49
CA TRP A 185 16.80 -1.45 -0.45
C TRP A 185 15.42 -1.51 -1.08
N ALA A 186 14.74 -0.37 -1.13
CA ALA A 186 13.45 -0.18 -1.76
C ALA A 186 13.56 0.85 -2.88
N ILE A 187 13.32 0.42 -4.14
CA ILE A 187 13.35 1.27 -5.33
C ILE A 187 11.90 1.47 -5.76
N ALA A 188 11.33 2.65 -5.52
CA ALA A 188 9.98 2.98 -5.95
C ALA A 188 10.02 3.66 -7.32
N ILE A 189 9.26 3.12 -8.29
CA ILE A 189 9.16 3.65 -9.65
C ILE A 189 7.70 3.92 -9.96
N GLY A 190 7.42 5.13 -10.43
CA GLY A 190 6.11 5.55 -10.90
C GLY A 190 6.17 6.30 -12.21
N ASN A 191 5.00 6.54 -12.77
CA ASN A 191 4.81 7.32 -14.00
C ASN A 191 3.77 8.43 -13.75
N PRO A 192 4.06 9.37 -12.81
CA PRO A 192 3.14 10.43 -12.49
C PRO A 192 2.94 11.37 -13.68
N LEU A 193 1.69 11.81 -13.93
CA LEU A 193 1.35 12.81 -14.92
C LEU A 193 1.69 12.46 -16.38
N GLY A 194 1.70 11.18 -16.73
CA GLY A 194 1.93 10.75 -18.12
C GLY A 194 3.38 10.94 -18.58
N THR A 195 3.58 11.58 -19.75
CA THR A 195 4.90 11.61 -20.43
C THR A 195 5.94 12.52 -19.79
N GLU A 196 5.52 13.58 -19.07
CA GLU A 196 6.45 14.59 -18.54
C GLU A 196 7.31 14.09 -17.37
N LEU A 197 6.77 13.22 -16.52
CA LEU A 197 7.46 12.66 -15.36
C LEU A 197 7.56 11.12 -15.40
N ALA A 198 7.50 10.55 -16.60
CA ALA A 198 7.57 9.12 -16.82
C ALA A 198 8.83 8.50 -16.22
N GLY A 199 8.67 7.40 -15.48
CA GLY A 199 9.76 6.67 -14.86
C GLY A 199 10.45 7.42 -13.71
N THR A 200 9.71 8.31 -13.01
CA THR A 200 10.19 8.90 -11.76
C THR A 200 10.58 7.81 -10.78
N THR A 201 11.81 7.86 -10.32
CA THR A 201 12.40 6.84 -9.45
C THR A 201 12.87 7.46 -8.14
N THR A 202 12.48 6.87 -7.02
CA THR A 202 12.98 7.20 -5.69
C THR A 202 13.57 5.96 -5.04
N VAL A 203 14.56 6.14 -4.16
CA VAL A 203 15.25 5.04 -3.47
C VAL A 203 15.25 5.31 -1.98
N GLY A 204 15.04 4.28 -1.23
CA GLY A 204 15.09 4.25 0.23
C GLY A 204 15.32 2.83 0.72
N ILE A 205 14.85 2.55 1.91
CA ILE A 205 14.92 1.23 2.53
C ILE A 205 13.54 0.77 3.01
N VAL A 206 13.41 -0.52 3.24
CA VAL A 206 12.31 -1.08 4.03
C VAL A 206 12.48 -0.63 5.46
N SER A 207 11.58 0.23 5.94
CA SER A 207 11.64 0.83 7.29
C SER A 207 10.93 -0.02 8.33
N ALA A 208 9.87 -0.73 7.93
CA ALA A 208 9.16 -1.71 8.75
C ALA A 208 8.36 -2.69 7.89
N LEU A 209 8.06 -3.85 8.45
CA LEU A 209 7.20 -4.87 7.85
C LEU A 209 5.96 -5.09 8.71
N ASN A 210 4.95 -5.70 8.11
CA ASN A 210 3.71 -6.10 8.77
C ASN A 210 2.99 -4.94 9.51
N ARG A 211 3.06 -3.71 8.93
CA ARG A 211 2.33 -2.57 9.48
C ARG A 211 0.84 -2.74 9.22
N GLN A 212 0.06 -2.82 10.30
CA GLN A 212 -1.39 -2.81 10.22
C GLN A 212 -1.86 -1.38 9.99
N VAL A 213 -2.38 -1.10 8.79
CA VAL A 213 -2.83 0.22 8.41
C VAL A 213 -4.29 0.17 8.01
N SER A 214 -5.11 0.95 8.70
CA SER A 214 -6.54 1.05 8.39
C SER A 214 -6.77 2.06 7.26
N SER A 215 -7.65 1.73 6.31
CA SER A 215 -8.07 2.66 5.27
C SER A 215 -8.90 3.81 5.86
N ASN A 216 -8.95 4.93 5.13
CA ASN A 216 -9.80 6.08 5.49
C ASN A 216 -11.27 5.85 5.25
N SER A 217 -11.62 4.94 4.34
CA SER A 217 -12.99 4.57 4.12
C SER A 217 -13.44 3.65 5.25
N THR A 218 -14.42 4.13 6.00
CA THR A 218 -15.21 3.31 6.89
C THR A 218 -16.42 2.82 6.10
N ASP A 219 -16.81 1.56 6.29
CA ASP A 219 -18.13 1.13 5.87
C ASP A 219 -19.22 1.90 6.65
N ALA A 220 -20.49 1.67 6.32
CA ALA A 220 -21.62 2.31 7.00
C ALA A 220 -21.65 2.08 8.52
N TYR A 221 -20.84 1.18 9.04
CA TYR A 221 -20.74 0.78 10.46
C TYR A 221 -19.50 1.32 11.17
N GLY A 222 -18.69 2.16 10.48
CA GLY A 222 -17.47 2.70 11.05
C GLY A 222 -16.32 1.69 11.12
N ILE A 223 -16.42 0.55 10.40
CA ILE A 223 -15.36 -0.46 10.33
C ILE A 223 -14.40 -0.05 9.23
N ARG A 224 -13.11 -0.03 9.56
CA ARG A 224 -12.04 0.29 8.64
C ARG A 224 -11.38 -0.99 8.14
N ASN A 225 -11.21 -1.09 6.83
CA ASN A 225 -10.37 -2.15 6.28
C ASN A 225 -8.94 -1.95 6.75
N THR A 226 -8.36 -2.98 7.34
CA THR A 226 -6.98 -2.98 7.81
C THR A 226 -6.16 -3.89 6.94
N ASN A 227 -5.10 -3.36 6.33
CA ASN A 227 -4.18 -4.11 5.49
C ASN A 227 -2.80 -4.18 6.11
N THR A 228 -2.13 -5.31 5.91
CA THR A 228 -0.73 -5.48 6.27
C THR A 228 0.14 -4.86 5.19
N MET A 229 0.97 -3.87 5.56
CA MET A 229 1.74 -3.06 4.63
C MET A 229 3.24 -3.15 4.89
N ILE A 230 4.02 -2.91 3.85
CA ILE A 230 5.46 -2.64 3.92
C ILE A 230 5.64 -1.13 4.06
N GLN A 231 6.36 -0.70 5.09
CA GLN A 231 6.75 0.71 5.25
C GLN A 231 8.12 0.95 4.63
N VAL A 232 8.25 2.03 3.86
CA VAL A 232 9.51 2.47 3.24
C VAL A 232 9.74 3.96 3.50
N ASP A 233 10.99 4.41 3.43
CA ASP A 233 11.37 5.82 3.46
C ASP A 233 11.66 6.39 2.06
N ALA A 234 11.61 5.55 1.02
CA ALA A 234 11.55 6.03 -0.37
C ALA A 234 10.38 6.99 -0.53
N ALA A 235 10.58 8.12 -1.18
CA ALA A 235 9.53 9.13 -1.36
C ALA A 235 8.38 8.57 -2.21
N ILE A 236 7.21 8.39 -1.58
CA ILE A 236 5.96 8.01 -2.24
C ILE A 236 5.08 9.27 -2.33
N ASN A 237 4.77 9.68 -3.54
CA ASN A 237 4.00 10.89 -3.85
C ASN A 237 2.83 10.55 -4.78
N SER A 238 1.94 11.53 -5.00
CA SER A 238 0.90 11.43 -6.03
C SER A 238 1.51 11.05 -7.37
N GLY A 239 1.04 9.94 -7.93
CA GLY A 239 1.54 9.39 -9.17
C GLY A 239 2.43 8.15 -9.04
N ASN A 240 3.03 7.87 -7.86
CA ASN A 240 3.68 6.58 -7.63
C ASN A 240 2.66 5.48 -7.27
N SER A 241 1.44 5.85 -6.83
CA SER A 241 0.38 4.88 -6.52
C SER A 241 0.11 3.98 -7.71
N GLY A 242 0.11 2.67 -7.47
CA GLY A 242 -0.06 1.63 -8.50
C GLY A 242 1.21 1.28 -9.28
N GLY A 243 2.30 2.03 -9.09
CA GLY A 243 3.62 1.70 -9.62
C GLY A 243 4.27 0.52 -8.90
N GLY A 244 5.59 0.37 -9.04
CA GLY A 244 6.32 -0.74 -8.43
C GLY A 244 7.29 -0.30 -7.33
N MET A 245 7.37 -1.08 -6.26
CA MET A 245 8.47 -1.08 -5.32
C MET A 245 9.31 -2.33 -5.59
N PHE A 246 10.56 -2.12 -6.03
CA PHE A 246 11.47 -3.17 -6.50
C PHE A 246 12.65 -3.33 -5.54
N ASN A 247 13.21 -4.53 -5.51
CA ASN A 247 14.51 -4.79 -4.89
C ASN A 247 15.67 -4.47 -5.86
N VAL A 248 16.90 -4.65 -5.43
CA VAL A 248 18.11 -4.42 -6.24
C VAL A 248 18.32 -5.43 -7.37
N LEU A 249 17.54 -6.51 -7.41
CA LEU A 249 17.51 -7.48 -8.49
C LEU A 249 16.48 -7.12 -9.58
N GLY A 250 15.67 -6.07 -9.36
CA GLY A 250 14.60 -5.67 -10.27
C GLY A 250 13.33 -6.51 -10.11
N GLU A 251 13.17 -7.22 -9.00
CA GLU A 251 11.95 -7.97 -8.71
C GLU A 251 10.93 -7.07 -8.02
N LEU A 252 9.66 -7.16 -8.43
CA LEU A 252 8.55 -6.43 -7.84
C LEU A 252 8.22 -7.01 -6.46
N MET A 253 8.45 -6.23 -5.41
CA MET A 253 8.26 -6.63 -4.02
C MET A 253 7.00 -6.04 -3.40
N GLY A 254 6.48 -4.94 -3.96
CA GLY A 254 5.26 -4.31 -3.46
C GLY A 254 4.73 -3.23 -4.39
N ILE A 255 3.54 -2.71 -4.07
CA ILE A 255 2.83 -1.70 -4.84
C ILE A 255 2.65 -0.47 -3.95
N PRO A 256 3.34 0.65 -4.26
CA PRO A 256 3.16 1.91 -3.53
C PRO A 256 1.71 2.37 -3.58
N THR A 257 1.19 2.86 -2.45
CA THR A 257 -0.16 3.43 -2.37
C THR A 257 -0.22 4.61 -1.42
N LEU A 258 -0.91 5.68 -1.83
CA LEU A 258 -1.18 6.85 -0.98
C LEU A 258 -2.46 6.71 -0.14
N LYS A 259 -3.35 5.75 -0.45
CA LYS A 259 -4.61 5.54 0.26
C LYS A 259 -4.41 5.43 1.79
N TYR A 260 -3.26 4.94 2.21
CA TYR A 260 -2.94 4.69 3.60
C TYR A 260 -1.94 5.68 4.22
N SER A 261 -1.33 6.55 3.42
CA SER A 261 -0.29 7.49 3.89
C SER A 261 -0.84 8.72 4.63
N GLY A 262 -2.07 9.15 4.32
CA GLY A 262 -2.64 10.42 4.79
C GLY A 262 -3.24 10.43 6.20
N ASN A 263 -3.47 9.27 6.83
CA ASN A 263 -4.27 9.18 8.07
C ASN A 263 -3.55 8.64 9.29
N LEU A 264 -2.32 8.22 9.17
CA LEU A 264 -1.54 7.79 10.34
C LEU A 264 -1.33 8.94 11.35
N PHE A 265 -1.50 10.19 10.90
CA PHE A 265 -1.27 11.37 11.72
C PHE A 265 -2.30 12.45 11.38
N SER A 266 -3.45 12.44 12.05
CA SER A 266 -4.51 13.44 11.88
C SER A 266 -3.95 14.87 11.96
N GLY A 267 -3.79 15.53 10.81
CA GLY A 267 -3.48 16.95 10.70
C GLY A 267 -2.02 17.34 10.47
N THR A 268 -1.08 16.41 10.40
CA THR A 268 0.33 16.70 10.04
C THR A 268 0.79 15.78 8.92
N SER A 269 1.31 16.35 7.82
CA SER A 269 2.02 15.56 6.81
C SER A 269 3.31 15.04 7.44
N VAL A 270 3.46 13.72 7.54
CA VAL A 270 4.73 13.11 7.97
C VAL A 270 5.50 12.75 6.72
N GLU A 271 6.59 13.46 6.49
CA GLU A 271 7.51 13.16 5.40
C GLU A 271 8.34 11.90 5.72
N GLY A 272 8.71 11.14 4.68
CA GLY A 272 9.56 9.96 4.82
C GLY A 272 8.85 8.69 5.29
N ILE A 273 7.52 8.63 5.23
CA ILE A 273 6.74 7.41 5.46
C ILE A 273 5.95 7.08 4.19
N GLY A 274 6.40 6.07 3.46
CA GLY A 274 5.69 5.47 2.33
C GLY A 274 5.11 4.12 2.72
N MET A 275 3.95 3.78 2.15
CA MET A 275 3.31 2.48 2.33
C MET A 275 3.22 1.74 1.01
N CYS A 276 3.55 0.44 1.03
CA CYS A 276 3.44 -0.44 -0.12
C CYS A 276 2.64 -1.69 0.25
N ILE A 277 1.74 -2.10 -0.65
CA ILE A 277 1.02 -3.38 -0.54
C ILE A 277 2.02 -4.48 -0.88
N PRO A 278 2.21 -5.52 -0.05
CA PRO A 278 3.11 -6.62 -0.36
C PRO A 278 2.70 -7.34 -1.66
N ILE A 279 3.68 -7.69 -2.51
CA ILE A 279 3.35 -8.37 -3.78
C ILE A 279 2.69 -9.74 -3.55
N ASN A 280 3.05 -10.45 -2.47
CA ASN A 280 2.42 -11.73 -2.15
C ASN A 280 0.91 -11.59 -1.87
N ALA A 281 0.44 -10.44 -1.40
CA ALA A 281 -0.99 -10.18 -1.27
C ALA A 281 -1.69 -10.01 -2.64
N ALA A 282 -0.97 -9.56 -3.68
CA ALA A 282 -1.51 -9.38 -5.02
C ALA A 282 -1.46 -10.65 -5.88
N LYS A 283 -0.52 -11.57 -5.59
CA LYS A 283 -0.29 -12.78 -6.40
C LYS A 283 -1.55 -13.60 -6.68
N PRO A 284 -2.45 -13.86 -5.71
CA PRO A 284 -3.66 -14.64 -5.98
C PRO A 284 -4.56 -14.02 -7.04
N LEU A 285 -4.74 -12.68 -7.00
CA LEU A 285 -5.50 -11.97 -8.03
C LEU A 285 -4.82 -12.06 -9.38
N ILE A 286 -3.49 -11.88 -9.42
CA ILE A 286 -2.66 -11.98 -10.63
C ILE A 286 -2.80 -13.37 -11.25
N GLU A 287 -2.63 -14.43 -10.48
CA GLU A 287 -2.71 -15.81 -10.94
C GLU A 287 -4.09 -16.17 -11.47
N ASN A 288 -5.16 -15.76 -10.77
CA ASN A 288 -6.53 -15.96 -11.21
C ASN A 288 -6.80 -15.30 -12.55
N VAL A 289 -6.32 -14.06 -12.76
CA VAL A 289 -6.47 -13.33 -14.02
C VAL A 289 -5.67 -13.98 -15.14
N LEU A 290 -4.37 -14.24 -14.91
CA LEU A 290 -3.48 -14.80 -15.93
C LEU A 290 -3.86 -16.24 -16.33
N SER A 291 -4.44 -17.03 -15.41
CA SER A 291 -4.97 -18.35 -15.70
C SER A 291 -6.35 -18.34 -16.40
N GLY A 292 -6.94 -17.17 -16.62
CA GLY A 292 -8.25 -17.00 -17.24
C GLY A 292 -9.44 -17.38 -16.35
N LYS A 293 -9.21 -17.63 -15.06
CA LYS A 293 -10.25 -18.01 -14.09
C LYS A 293 -11.07 -16.81 -13.57
N ALA A 294 -10.48 -15.60 -13.60
CA ALA A 294 -11.15 -14.40 -13.10
C ALA A 294 -11.48 -13.43 -14.21
N LYS A 295 -12.78 -13.12 -14.36
CA LYS A 295 -13.29 -11.93 -15.02
C LYS A 295 -14.32 -11.29 -14.08
N GLY A 296 -14.10 -10.04 -13.69
CA GLY A 296 -15.02 -9.28 -12.86
C GLY A 296 -14.53 -9.02 -11.43
N ASN A 297 -15.39 -8.43 -10.63
CA ASN A 297 -15.12 -8.04 -9.25
C ASN A 297 -14.77 -9.26 -8.39
N GLN A 298 -13.58 -9.31 -7.86
CA GLN A 298 -13.11 -10.26 -6.86
C GLN A 298 -12.91 -9.48 -5.55
N SER A 299 -13.99 -9.15 -4.85
CA SER A 299 -13.89 -8.63 -3.50
C SER A 299 -13.56 -9.79 -2.56
N GLY A 300 -12.37 -9.80 -2.01
CA GLY A 300 -12.04 -10.62 -0.85
C GLY A 300 -11.55 -12.04 -1.09
N SER A 301 -10.54 -12.26 -1.95
CA SER A 301 -9.76 -13.50 -1.86
C SER A 301 -8.47 -13.23 -1.05
N ASN A 302 -8.43 -13.76 0.18
CA ASN A 302 -7.18 -13.86 0.93
C ASN A 302 -6.12 -14.60 0.09
N PRO A 303 -4.84 -14.17 0.13
CA PRO A 303 -3.78 -14.83 -0.61
C PRO A 303 -3.70 -16.32 -0.23
N VAL A 304 -3.74 -17.18 -1.26
CA VAL A 304 -3.43 -18.59 -1.09
C VAL A 304 -1.95 -18.70 -0.71
N SER A 305 -1.67 -19.05 0.51
CA SER A 305 -0.32 -19.36 0.98
C SER A 305 0.21 -20.55 0.17
N GLU A 306 1.45 -20.50 -0.34
CA GLU A 306 2.14 -21.65 -0.96
C GLU A 306 2.21 -22.87 -0.03
N ASN A 307 1.98 -22.65 1.27
CA ASN A 307 1.74 -23.69 2.26
C ASN A 307 0.25 -23.74 2.59
N PRO A 308 -0.49 -24.73 2.06
CA PRO A 308 -1.92 -24.83 2.28
C PRO A 308 -2.21 -24.99 3.79
N ARG A 309 -2.74 -23.93 4.39
CA ARG A 309 -3.10 -23.91 5.82
C ARG A 309 -4.61 -24.09 5.95
N PRO A 310 -5.05 -24.81 6.98
CA PRO A 310 -6.48 -24.92 7.24
C PRO A 310 -7.05 -23.56 7.62
N ARG A 311 -8.21 -23.23 7.07
CA ARG A 311 -8.86 -21.92 7.22
C ARG A 311 -10.32 -22.06 7.59
N LEU A 312 -10.87 -20.98 8.15
CA LEU A 312 -12.32 -20.84 8.36
C LEU A 312 -13.05 -20.50 7.06
N GLY A 313 -12.37 -19.80 6.12
CA GLY A 313 -12.98 -19.27 4.90
C GLY A 313 -13.81 -18.02 5.17
N VAL A 314 -13.20 -17.06 5.87
CA VAL A 314 -13.78 -15.76 6.18
C VAL A 314 -12.78 -14.66 5.84
N THR A 315 -13.29 -13.53 5.36
CA THR A 315 -12.53 -12.26 5.31
C THR A 315 -12.82 -11.49 6.58
N VAL A 316 -11.78 -11.00 7.24
CA VAL A 316 -11.91 -10.45 8.59
C VAL A 316 -11.10 -9.17 8.78
N ALA A 317 -11.52 -8.35 9.76
CA ALA A 317 -10.79 -7.18 10.24
C ALA A 317 -10.84 -7.14 11.77
N GLY A 318 -9.74 -6.78 12.43
CA GLY A 318 -9.72 -6.56 13.87
C GLY A 318 -10.45 -5.26 14.24
N ILE A 319 -11.37 -5.31 15.19
CA ILE A 319 -12.08 -4.14 15.71
C ILE A 319 -11.86 -3.99 17.21
N ASP A 320 -11.48 -2.77 17.64
CA ASP A 320 -11.31 -2.40 19.04
C ASP A 320 -11.79 -0.95 19.31
N GLN A 321 -11.62 -0.49 20.53
CA GLN A 321 -12.02 0.87 20.93
C GLN A 321 -11.26 1.99 20.22
N ASN A 322 -10.12 1.71 19.59
CA ASN A 322 -9.27 2.72 18.93
C ASN A 322 -9.65 2.89 17.46
N ASN A 323 -10.19 1.84 16.84
CA ASN A 323 -10.49 1.81 15.41
C ASN A 323 -12.00 1.67 15.08
N ASN A 324 -12.86 1.47 16.08
CA ASN A 324 -14.30 1.31 15.87
C ASN A 324 -15.14 2.09 16.89
N SER A 325 -15.97 3.00 16.40
CA SER A 325 -16.79 3.87 17.24
C SER A 325 -17.87 3.11 18.04
N ALA A 326 -18.42 2.03 17.50
CA ALA A 326 -19.42 1.23 18.20
C ALA A 326 -18.78 0.39 19.32
N VAL A 327 -17.54 -0.06 19.16
CA VAL A 327 -16.75 -0.69 20.22
C VAL A 327 -16.36 0.33 21.29
N ALA A 328 -15.92 1.52 20.89
CA ALA A 328 -15.61 2.61 21.82
C ALA A 328 -16.82 3.05 22.63
N ALA A 329 -18.02 3.03 22.05
CA ALA A 329 -19.29 3.31 22.72
C ALA A 329 -19.83 2.12 23.55
N GLY A 330 -19.15 0.98 23.56
CA GLY A 330 -19.58 -0.22 24.30
C GLY A 330 -20.81 -0.91 23.71
N LYS A 331 -21.17 -0.62 22.46
CA LYS A 331 -22.29 -1.27 21.74
C LYS A 331 -21.90 -2.60 21.14
N LEU A 332 -20.64 -2.76 20.72
CA LEU A 332 -20.05 -4.00 20.19
C LEU A 332 -18.85 -4.42 21.04
N PRO A 333 -18.55 -5.73 21.12
CA PRO A 333 -17.31 -6.20 21.72
C PRO A 333 -16.11 -5.95 20.79
N ALA A 334 -14.93 -5.77 21.35
CA ALA A 334 -13.69 -5.87 20.60
C ALA A 334 -13.48 -7.33 20.14
N GLY A 335 -13.04 -7.52 18.90
CA GLY A 335 -12.87 -8.84 18.31
C GLY A 335 -12.48 -8.78 16.84
N VAL A 336 -12.66 -9.89 16.15
CA VAL A 336 -12.37 -10.05 14.73
C VAL A 336 -13.67 -10.04 13.93
N TYR A 337 -13.95 -8.92 13.27
CA TYR A 337 -15.16 -8.71 12.48
C TYR A 337 -15.11 -9.49 11.16
N VAL A 338 -16.19 -10.18 10.82
CA VAL A 338 -16.35 -10.96 9.59
C VAL A 338 -16.99 -10.07 8.52
N SER A 339 -16.20 -9.59 7.57
CA SER A 339 -16.67 -8.77 6.45
C SER A 339 -17.26 -9.61 5.31
N ASN A 340 -16.76 -10.85 5.14
CA ASN A 340 -17.29 -11.79 4.15
C ASN A 340 -17.11 -13.23 4.61
N VAL A 341 -17.99 -14.12 4.15
CA VAL A 341 -17.91 -15.58 4.35
C VAL A 341 -17.91 -16.24 2.98
N GLU A 342 -16.83 -16.97 2.66
CA GLU A 342 -16.66 -17.65 1.38
C GLU A 342 -17.73 -18.75 1.21
N ASP A 343 -18.28 -18.89 0.00
CA ASP A 343 -19.22 -19.95 -0.31
C ASP A 343 -18.53 -21.33 -0.18
N ASN A 344 -19.27 -22.30 0.35
CA ASN A 344 -18.79 -23.66 0.64
C ASN A 344 -17.65 -23.74 1.66
N SER A 345 -17.37 -22.66 2.40
CA SER A 345 -16.32 -22.62 3.42
C SER A 345 -16.74 -23.34 4.73
N PRO A 346 -15.75 -23.76 5.56
CA PRO A 346 -16.01 -24.25 6.91
C PRO A 346 -16.89 -23.32 7.76
N ALA A 347 -16.63 -22.02 7.73
CA ALA A 347 -17.41 -21.02 8.46
C ALA A 347 -18.86 -20.95 7.97
N LYS A 348 -19.07 -20.95 6.64
CA LYS A 348 -20.42 -20.97 6.04
C LYS A 348 -21.20 -22.19 6.44
N ASN A 349 -20.56 -23.37 6.37
CA ASN A 349 -21.18 -24.66 6.72
C ASN A 349 -21.52 -24.75 8.21
N ALA A 350 -20.74 -24.11 9.07
CA ALA A 350 -21.00 -24.04 10.50
C ALA A 350 -22.09 -23.02 10.88
N GLY A 351 -22.43 -22.07 10.00
CA GLY A 351 -23.45 -21.03 10.22
C GLY A 351 -22.93 -19.68 10.66
N ILE A 352 -21.61 -19.42 10.55
CA ILE A 352 -21.02 -18.09 10.68
C ILE A 352 -21.48 -17.24 9.51
N GLN A 353 -21.76 -15.96 9.75
CA GLN A 353 -22.33 -15.04 8.78
C GLN A 353 -21.48 -13.77 8.67
N THR A 354 -21.62 -13.09 7.55
CA THR A 354 -21.14 -11.71 7.40
C THR A 354 -21.74 -10.85 8.51
N ASN A 355 -20.95 -9.94 9.06
CA ASN A 355 -21.23 -9.06 10.19
C ASN A 355 -21.17 -9.74 11.57
N ASP A 356 -20.78 -10.99 11.69
CA ASP A 356 -20.41 -11.58 12.98
C ASP A 356 -19.10 -10.97 13.49
N ILE A 357 -18.93 -10.93 14.80
CA ILE A 357 -17.65 -10.56 15.43
C ILE A 357 -17.15 -11.81 16.16
N ILE A 358 -16.06 -12.40 15.67
CA ILE A 358 -15.38 -13.50 16.35
C ILE A 358 -14.67 -12.93 17.57
N VAL A 359 -15.06 -13.38 18.75
CA VAL A 359 -14.52 -12.90 20.03
C VAL A 359 -13.61 -13.92 20.69
N GLU A 360 -13.76 -15.22 20.34
CA GLU A 360 -13.05 -16.32 20.98
C GLU A 360 -12.94 -17.53 20.05
N ILE A 361 -11.79 -18.22 20.06
CA ILE A 361 -11.61 -19.51 19.39
C ILE A 361 -11.03 -20.49 20.43
N ASP A 362 -11.67 -21.64 20.65
CA ASP A 362 -11.31 -22.66 21.64
C ASP A 362 -11.06 -22.08 23.06
N GLY A 363 -11.83 -21.08 23.48
CA GLY A 363 -11.68 -20.40 24.76
C GLY A 363 -10.59 -19.33 24.80
N GLN A 364 -9.84 -19.16 23.73
CA GLN A 364 -8.85 -18.10 23.62
C GLN A 364 -9.47 -16.85 22.99
N ARG A 365 -9.36 -15.71 23.67
CA ARG A 365 -9.88 -14.42 23.17
C ARG A 365 -9.14 -13.98 21.92
N MET A 366 -9.91 -13.50 20.92
CA MET A 366 -9.39 -12.97 19.66
C MET A 366 -9.76 -11.50 19.57
N ILE A 367 -8.77 -10.60 19.52
CA ILE A 367 -8.96 -9.15 19.36
C ILE A 367 -8.44 -8.71 18.01
N THR A 368 -7.36 -9.33 17.54
CA THR A 368 -6.70 -8.98 16.29
C THR A 368 -6.76 -10.15 15.29
N THR A 369 -6.67 -9.80 14.01
CA THR A 369 -6.54 -10.81 12.94
C THR A 369 -5.28 -11.65 13.09
N ASP A 370 -4.16 -11.05 13.57
CA ASP A 370 -2.89 -11.74 13.76
C ASP A 370 -2.98 -12.81 14.86
N GLU A 371 -3.68 -12.53 15.97
CA GLU A 371 -3.94 -13.53 17.02
C GLU A 371 -4.71 -14.72 16.42
N MET A 372 -5.74 -14.46 15.62
CA MET A 372 -6.53 -15.49 14.97
C MET A 372 -5.70 -16.29 13.96
N ILE A 373 -4.93 -15.63 13.08
CA ILE A 373 -4.06 -16.27 12.10
C ILE A 373 -3.00 -17.12 12.80
N THR A 374 -2.33 -16.57 13.81
CA THR A 374 -1.32 -17.28 14.59
C THR A 374 -1.90 -18.52 15.25
N TYR A 375 -3.07 -18.40 15.85
CA TYR A 375 -3.75 -19.54 16.47
C TYR A 375 -4.13 -20.63 15.45
N LEU A 376 -4.77 -20.23 14.36
CA LEU A 376 -5.19 -21.16 13.30
C LEU A 376 -3.99 -21.81 12.59
N SER A 377 -2.84 -21.15 12.51
CA SER A 377 -1.61 -21.71 11.93
C SER A 377 -1.07 -22.92 12.69
N THR A 378 -1.47 -23.11 13.95
CA THR A 378 -1.10 -24.28 14.77
C THR A 378 -1.98 -25.50 14.51
N LYS A 379 -3.09 -25.33 13.77
CA LYS A 379 -4.09 -26.37 13.51
C LYS A 379 -3.82 -27.11 12.21
N LYS A 380 -4.49 -28.24 12.04
CA LYS A 380 -4.42 -29.10 10.85
C LYS A 380 -5.77 -29.19 10.15
N GLU A 381 -5.73 -29.59 8.88
CA GLU A 381 -6.95 -29.92 8.14
C GLU A 381 -7.76 -30.99 8.88
N GLY A 382 -9.06 -30.76 9.04
CA GLY A 382 -9.96 -31.63 9.78
C GLY A 382 -10.08 -31.35 11.29
N ASP A 383 -9.22 -30.49 11.85
CA ASP A 383 -9.37 -30.07 13.24
C ASP A 383 -10.68 -29.29 13.40
N VAL A 384 -11.40 -29.58 14.50
CA VAL A 384 -12.61 -28.83 14.87
C VAL A 384 -12.25 -27.79 15.90
N VAL A 385 -12.58 -26.54 15.59
CA VAL A 385 -12.38 -25.40 16.50
C VAL A 385 -13.74 -24.84 16.93
N LYS A 386 -13.86 -24.50 18.20
CA LYS A 386 -15.06 -23.84 18.73
C LYS A 386 -14.91 -22.34 18.56
N VAL A 387 -15.70 -21.73 17.68
CA VAL A 387 -15.69 -20.29 17.39
C VAL A 387 -16.88 -19.64 18.08
N LYS A 388 -16.60 -18.69 18.99
CA LYS A 388 -17.62 -17.85 19.61
C LYS A 388 -17.71 -16.54 18.87
N VAL A 389 -18.90 -16.22 18.39
CA VAL A 389 -19.18 -14.96 17.73
C VAL A 389 -20.19 -14.13 18.53
N TYR A 390 -20.13 -12.81 18.31
CA TYR A 390 -21.18 -11.89 18.74
C TYR A 390 -21.93 -11.43 17.48
N ARG A 391 -23.24 -11.68 17.44
CA ARG A 391 -24.12 -11.37 16.30
C ARG A 391 -25.16 -10.34 16.68
N VAL A 392 -25.29 -9.31 15.86
CA VAL A 392 -26.38 -8.32 15.94
C VAL A 392 -27.26 -8.51 14.70
N PRO A 393 -28.49 -9.07 14.83
CA PRO A 393 -29.38 -9.25 13.68
C PRO A 393 -29.68 -7.94 12.98
N GLY A 394 -29.50 -7.89 11.65
CA GLY A 394 -29.82 -6.71 10.85
C GLY A 394 -28.96 -5.50 11.12
N ILE A 395 -27.73 -5.69 11.62
CA ILE A 395 -26.80 -4.59 11.92
C ILE A 395 -26.65 -3.59 10.73
N GLN A 396 -26.75 -4.09 9.50
CA GLN A 396 -26.68 -3.28 8.28
C GLN A 396 -27.85 -2.27 8.11
N ASN A 397 -28.89 -2.34 8.94
CA ASN A 397 -30.06 -1.48 8.81
C ASN A 397 -30.04 -0.27 9.75
N PHE A 398 -28.99 -0.13 10.59
CA PHE A 398 -28.88 0.97 11.56
C PHE A 398 -27.99 2.08 11.01
N GLY A 399 -28.46 3.32 11.06
CA GLY A 399 -27.76 4.48 10.51
C GLY A 399 -26.76 5.13 11.48
N THR A 400 -26.91 4.86 12.78
CA THR A 400 -26.06 5.46 13.82
C THR A 400 -25.66 4.44 14.88
N VAL A 401 -24.53 4.66 15.55
CA VAL A 401 -24.01 3.79 16.62
C VAL A 401 -25.03 3.61 17.76
N ASP A 402 -25.77 4.65 18.09
CA ASP A 402 -26.74 4.62 19.20
C ASP A 402 -27.94 3.70 18.92
N GLU A 403 -28.27 3.48 17.65
CA GLU A 403 -29.36 2.61 17.21
C GLU A 403 -29.00 1.12 17.27
N ILE A 404 -27.72 0.76 17.40
CA ILE A 404 -27.26 -0.63 17.42
C ILE A 404 -27.83 -1.33 18.66
N PRO A 405 -28.69 -2.36 18.49
CA PRO A 405 -29.25 -3.10 19.62
C PRO A 405 -28.19 -4.04 20.21
N LYS A 406 -28.50 -4.57 21.39
CA LYS A 406 -27.68 -5.61 21.99
C LYS A 406 -27.77 -6.88 21.15
N GLY A 407 -26.61 -7.42 20.75
CA GLY A 407 -26.50 -8.72 20.07
C GLY A 407 -26.42 -9.89 21.05
N GLU A 408 -26.19 -11.07 20.50
CA GLU A 408 -26.10 -12.33 21.22
C GLU A 408 -24.78 -13.03 20.94
N TYR A 409 -24.25 -13.74 21.95
CA TYR A 409 -23.11 -14.63 21.77
C TYR A 409 -23.60 -16.00 21.29
N MET A 410 -22.94 -16.53 20.27
CA MET A 410 -23.24 -17.84 19.67
C MET A 410 -21.94 -18.63 19.52
N ASP A 411 -22.02 -19.92 19.78
CA ASP A 411 -20.88 -20.84 19.62
C ASP A 411 -21.10 -21.70 18.36
N PHE A 412 -20.06 -21.89 17.56
CA PHE A 412 -20.06 -22.73 16.37
C PHE A 412 -18.87 -23.68 16.40
N ASP A 413 -19.10 -24.96 16.14
CA ASP A 413 -18.04 -25.94 15.92
C ASP A 413 -17.69 -25.91 14.42
N VAL A 414 -16.47 -25.49 14.08
CA VAL A 414 -16.03 -25.33 12.71
C VAL A 414 -14.93 -26.34 12.40
N THR A 415 -15.18 -27.23 11.43
CA THR A 415 -14.16 -28.14 10.93
C THR A 415 -13.30 -27.44 9.91
N LEU A 416 -12.04 -27.23 10.22
CA LEU A 416 -11.10 -26.51 9.37
C LEU A 416 -10.77 -27.29 8.09
N ALA A 417 -10.68 -26.61 6.96
CA ALA A 417 -10.34 -27.20 5.67
C ALA A 417 -9.32 -26.35 4.89
N ILE A 418 -8.59 -27.02 4.01
CA ILE A 418 -7.78 -26.39 3.00
C ILE A 418 -8.70 -26.06 1.82
N LEU A 419 -9.07 -24.78 1.68
CA LEU A 419 -10.11 -24.34 0.73
C LEU A 419 -9.75 -24.57 -0.74
N ASP A 420 -8.48 -24.64 -1.08
CA ASP A 420 -8.00 -24.88 -2.45
C ASP A 420 -8.31 -26.29 -2.97
N LYS A 421 -8.74 -27.21 -2.08
CA LYS A 421 -9.14 -28.58 -2.41
C LYS A 421 -10.64 -28.77 -2.57
N VAL A 422 -11.46 -27.76 -2.27
CA VAL A 422 -12.93 -27.87 -2.25
C VAL A 422 -13.56 -27.61 -3.63
N ALA A 423 -12.77 -27.19 -4.64
CA ALA A 423 -13.22 -26.94 -6.01
C ALA A 423 -12.90 -28.10 -6.95
N GLN A 424 -13.37 -29.33 -6.64
CA GLN A 424 -13.48 -30.44 -7.60
C GLN A 424 -14.89 -31.04 -7.57
#